data_9d165904a9241531b0c6757d2ff25f6e
#
_entry.id   9d165904a9241531b0c6757d2ff25f6e
#
_cell.length_a   1.000
_cell.length_b   1.000
_cell.length_c   1.000
_cell.angle_alpha   90.00
_cell.angle_beta   90.00
_cell.angle_gamma   90.00
#
_symmetry.space_group_name_H-M   'P 1'
#
loop_
_entity.id
_entity.type
_entity.pdbx_description
1 polymer ?
#
loop_
_entity_poly.entity_id
_entity_poly.type
_entity_poly.pdbx_seq_one_letter_code
_entity_poly.pdbx_strand_id
1 'polypeptide(L)'
;MRRESIPAPLRLSLSGPTAVHDAVVAASTFAERAGLAGASASRLAIVVEELAMNLYDHGGLGADDAFDLELSSSRAEVRLVLIAPGPEFDPRQSISREFSSSRGGGAGLDLVRTWSRLLEHDYVEGRNRVALALPIATASGTAD
;
A
#
# COMPACT_ATOMS: atom_id res chain seq x y z
N MET A 1 18.15 23.33 -14.81
CA MET A 1 17.47 22.48 -14.77
C MET A 1 17.37 21.88 -13.53
N ARG A 2 16.40 21.49 -13.13
CA ARG A 2 16.27 21.01 -12.04
C ARG A 2 16.08 19.65 -12.11
N ARG A 3 16.58 18.90 -11.43
CA ARG A 3 16.38 17.65 -11.49
C ARG A 3 15.37 17.27 -10.63
N GLU A 4 14.63 16.36 -10.88
CA GLU A 4 13.68 15.96 -10.09
C GLU A 4 14.19 15.32 -8.93
N SER A 5 13.81 15.58 -7.76
CA SER A 5 14.27 14.96 -6.66
C SER A 5 13.46 13.82 -6.30
N ILE A 6 14.00 12.67 -6.08
CA ILE A 6 13.32 11.52 -5.60
C ILE A 6 13.34 11.57 -4.10
N PRO A 7 12.20 11.51 -3.41
CA PRO A 7 12.21 11.62 -1.97
C PRO A 7 12.90 10.45 -1.31
N ALA A 8 13.38 10.65 -0.13
CA ALA A 8 13.93 9.57 0.64
C ALA A 8 12.85 8.53 0.90
N PRO A 9 13.20 7.27 1.01
CA PRO A 9 12.21 6.25 1.32
C PRO A 9 11.56 6.51 2.66
N LEU A 10 10.28 6.17 2.76
CA LEU A 10 9.53 6.30 3.99
C LEU A 10 9.45 4.95 4.65
N ARG A 11 9.65 4.87 5.95
CA ARG A 11 9.45 3.67 6.72
C ARG A 11 8.75 4.00 7.99
N LEU A 12 7.64 3.33 8.29
CA LEU A 12 6.88 3.55 9.50
C LEU A 12 6.42 2.25 10.09
N SER A 13 6.34 2.20 11.41
CA SER A 13 5.69 1.11 12.11
C SER A 13 4.41 1.67 12.71
N LEU A 14 3.29 1.05 12.43
CA LEU A 14 1.99 1.59 12.79
C LEU A 14 1.18 0.59 13.59
N SER A 15 0.50 1.06 14.62
CA SER A 15 -0.35 0.18 15.42
C SER A 15 -1.47 0.99 16.05
N GLY A 16 -2.45 0.34 16.58
CA GLY A 16 -3.55 0.98 17.29
C GLY A 16 -4.69 1.39 16.39
N PRO A 17 -5.68 2.01 16.97
CA PRO A 17 -6.94 2.28 16.26
C PRO A 17 -6.83 3.24 15.09
N THR A 18 -5.79 4.04 15.03
CA THR A 18 -5.65 4.96 13.91
C THR A 18 -4.63 4.49 12.88
N ALA A 19 -4.16 3.25 12.99
CA ALA A 19 -3.07 2.79 12.14
C ALA A 19 -3.38 2.87 10.65
N VAL A 20 -4.58 2.49 10.23
CA VAL A 20 -4.95 2.55 8.82
C VAL A 20 -4.99 4.00 8.36
N HIS A 21 -5.60 4.86 9.14
CA HIS A 21 -5.69 6.28 8.82
C HIS A 21 -4.27 6.86 8.74
N ASP A 22 -3.42 6.54 9.67
CA ASP A 22 -2.05 7.06 9.70
C ASP A 22 -1.26 6.56 8.49
N ALA A 23 -1.51 5.34 8.05
CA ALA A 23 -0.89 4.82 6.86
C ALA A 23 -1.30 5.61 5.62
N VAL A 24 -2.58 5.95 5.53
CA VAL A 24 -3.08 6.72 4.40
C VAL A 24 -2.50 8.13 4.41
N VAL A 25 -2.41 8.75 5.58
CA VAL A 25 -1.83 10.09 5.69
C VAL A 25 -0.36 10.04 5.27
N ALA A 26 0.37 9.02 5.69
CA ALA A 26 1.77 8.87 5.33
C ALA A 26 1.92 8.69 3.81
N ALA A 27 1.04 7.91 3.20
CA ALA A 27 1.07 7.71 1.76
C ALA A 27 0.80 9.00 1.01
N SER A 28 -0.14 9.79 1.50
CA SER A 28 -0.48 11.06 0.88
C SER A 28 0.67 12.06 0.99
N THR A 29 1.31 12.10 2.13
CA THR A 29 2.47 12.98 2.33
C THR A 29 3.63 12.54 1.43
N PHE A 30 3.84 11.23 1.32
CA PHE A 30 4.89 10.72 0.45
C PHE A 30 4.61 11.10 -0.99
N ALA A 31 3.36 10.95 -1.44
CA ALA A 31 2.96 11.29 -2.80
C ALA A 31 3.22 12.75 -3.10
N GLU A 32 2.93 13.62 -2.15
CA GLU A 32 3.16 15.02 -2.32
C GLU A 32 4.64 15.30 -2.48
N ARG A 33 5.47 14.72 -1.66
CA ARG A 33 6.91 14.92 -1.75
C ARG A 33 7.48 14.35 -3.02
N ALA A 34 6.89 13.30 -3.54
CA ALA A 34 7.34 12.68 -4.78
C ALA A 34 6.81 13.40 -6.01
N GLY A 35 5.94 14.39 -5.83
CA GLY A 35 5.38 15.14 -6.95
C GLY A 35 4.42 14.34 -7.81
N LEU A 36 3.69 13.41 -7.24
CA LEU A 36 2.80 12.57 -8.02
C LEU A 36 1.60 13.36 -8.53
N ALA A 37 1.17 13.07 -9.72
CA ALA A 37 -0.09 13.63 -10.23
C ALA A 37 -1.25 13.15 -9.37
N GLY A 38 -2.31 13.90 -9.36
CA GLY A 38 -3.46 13.63 -8.49
C GLY A 38 -3.98 12.21 -8.60
N ALA A 39 -4.10 11.68 -9.81
CA ALA A 39 -4.60 10.33 -9.98
C ALA A 39 -3.64 9.31 -9.37
N SER A 40 -2.35 9.48 -9.54
CA SER A 40 -1.36 8.57 -8.97
C SER A 40 -1.36 8.66 -7.45
N ALA A 41 -1.48 9.87 -6.92
CA ALA A 41 -1.55 10.06 -5.47
C ALA A 41 -2.77 9.39 -4.88
N SER A 42 -3.92 9.50 -5.53
CA SER A 42 -5.15 8.89 -5.07
C SER A 42 -5.07 7.38 -5.12
N ARG A 43 -4.49 6.84 -6.17
CA ARG A 43 -4.35 5.39 -6.29
C ARG A 43 -3.45 4.83 -5.20
N LEU A 44 -2.36 5.53 -4.90
CA LEU A 44 -1.47 5.09 -3.83
C LEU A 44 -2.21 5.06 -2.50
N ALA A 45 -2.96 6.11 -2.21
CA ALA A 45 -3.72 6.17 -0.95
C ALA A 45 -4.73 5.04 -0.85
N ILE A 46 -5.44 4.75 -1.94
CA ILE A 46 -6.45 3.70 -1.94
C ILE A 46 -5.78 2.32 -1.77
N VAL A 47 -4.69 2.09 -2.45
CA VAL A 47 -4.00 0.80 -2.34
C VAL A 47 -3.50 0.59 -0.91
N VAL A 48 -2.91 1.62 -0.31
CA VAL A 48 -2.43 1.52 1.07
C VAL A 48 -3.60 1.23 2.02
N GLU A 49 -4.70 1.92 1.84
CA GLU A 49 -5.85 1.74 2.71
C GLU A 49 -6.41 0.32 2.60
N GLU A 50 -6.60 -0.15 1.38
CA GLU A 50 -7.19 -1.46 1.17
C GLU A 50 -6.30 -2.58 1.70
N LEU A 51 -5.02 -2.47 1.48
CA LEU A 51 -4.12 -3.49 1.97
C LEU A 51 -4.02 -3.49 3.49
N ALA A 52 -3.95 -2.30 4.09
CA ALA A 52 -3.87 -2.19 5.54
C ALA A 52 -5.15 -2.71 6.19
N MET A 53 -6.30 -2.35 5.65
CA MET A 53 -7.56 -2.84 6.19
C MET A 53 -7.65 -4.34 6.08
N ASN A 54 -7.14 -4.91 4.99
CA ASN A 54 -7.20 -6.34 4.80
C ASN A 54 -6.33 -7.11 5.81
N LEU A 55 -5.27 -6.50 6.30
CA LEU A 55 -4.48 -7.12 7.36
C LEU A 55 -5.32 -7.32 8.62
N TYR A 56 -6.13 -6.34 8.97
CA TYR A 56 -6.98 -6.43 10.15
C TYR A 56 -8.19 -7.33 9.91
N ASP A 57 -8.80 -7.21 8.74
CA ASP A 57 -10.04 -7.94 8.48
C ASP A 57 -9.81 -9.40 8.22
N HIS A 58 -8.70 -9.76 7.61
CA HIS A 58 -8.49 -11.13 7.17
C HIS A 58 -7.11 -11.68 7.48
N GLY A 59 -6.17 -10.84 7.75
CA GLY A 59 -4.79 -11.27 7.95
C GLY A 59 -4.42 -11.64 9.36
N GLY A 60 -5.36 -11.55 10.28
CA GLY A 60 -5.08 -11.90 11.66
C GLY A 60 -4.31 -10.87 12.45
N LEU A 61 -4.21 -9.65 11.94
CA LEU A 61 -3.51 -8.59 12.67
C LEU A 61 -4.36 -8.15 13.85
N GLY A 62 -3.81 -8.22 15.04
CA GLY A 62 -4.54 -7.84 16.25
C GLY A 62 -4.47 -6.36 16.52
N ALA A 63 -5.34 -5.88 17.37
CA ALA A 63 -5.44 -4.46 17.68
C ALA A 63 -4.15 -3.90 18.23
N ASP A 64 -3.37 -4.71 18.91
CA ASP A 64 -2.13 -4.25 19.52
C ASP A 64 -0.92 -4.58 18.65
N ASP A 65 -1.10 -5.25 17.54
CA ASP A 65 0.02 -5.59 16.68
C ASP A 65 0.42 -4.41 15.83
N ALA A 66 1.68 -4.34 15.48
CA ALA A 66 2.16 -3.31 14.58
C ALA A 66 2.40 -3.90 13.20
N PHE A 67 2.20 -3.11 12.17
CA PHE A 67 2.65 -3.47 10.83
C PHE A 67 3.57 -2.38 10.31
N ASP A 68 4.47 -2.74 9.42
CA ASP A 68 5.41 -1.79 8.86
C ASP A 68 5.02 -1.43 7.44
N LEU A 69 5.14 -0.17 7.10
CA LEU A 69 4.88 0.34 5.77
C LEU A 69 6.14 0.99 5.26
N GLU A 70 6.55 0.62 4.06
CA GLU A 70 7.70 1.26 3.42
C GLU A 70 7.27 1.74 2.05
N LEU A 71 7.65 2.95 1.70
CA LEU A 71 7.37 3.52 0.39
C LEU A 71 8.64 4.09 -0.18
N SER A 72 8.89 3.80 -1.45
CA SER A 72 10.01 4.41 -2.16
C SER A 72 9.55 4.68 -3.59
N SER A 73 10.20 5.56 -4.29
CA SER A 73 9.79 5.85 -5.66
C SER A 73 10.97 5.96 -6.61
N SER A 74 10.69 5.70 -7.86
CA SER A 74 11.60 5.98 -8.95
C SER A 74 10.85 6.91 -9.88
N ARG A 75 11.38 7.17 -11.06
CA ARG A 75 10.67 7.98 -12.00
C ARG A 75 9.43 7.31 -12.53
N ALA A 76 9.37 5.99 -12.52
CA ALA A 76 8.30 5.25 -13.16
C ALA A 76 7.29 4.65 -12.21
N GLU A 77 7.64 4.47 -10.98
CA GLU A 77 6.75 3.75 -10.07
C GLU A 77 7.03 4.02 -8.62
N VAL A 78 6.03 3.74 -7.77
CA VAL A 78 6.21 3.71 -6.34
C VAL A 78 6.28 2.25 -5.93
N ARG A 79 7.23 1.92 -5.09
CA ARG A 79 7.31 0.60 -4.50
C ARG A 79 6.75 0.68 -3.09
N LEU A 80 5.85 -0.23 -2.79
CA LEU A 80 5.19 -0.30 -1.51
C LEU A 80 5.49 -1.62 -0.87
N VAL A 81 5.91 -1.63 0.39
CA VAL A 81 6.14 -2.86 1.13
C VAL A 81 5.33 -2.81 2.41
N LEU A 82 4.62 -3.92 2.69
CA LEU A 82 3.94 -4.09 3.96
C LEU A 82 4.49 -5.32 4.62
N ILE A 83 4.77 -5.21 5.93
CA ILE A 83 5.27 -6.33 6.71
C ILE A 83 4.39 -6.43 7.95
N ALA A 84 3.81 -7.60 8.18
CA ALA A 84 2.89 -7.77 9.31
C ALA A 84 2.99 -9.15 9.92
N PRO A 85 2.85 -9.26 11.23
CA PRO A 85 2.84 -10.55 11.88
C PRO A 85 1.52 -11.29 11.67
N GLY A 86 1.52 -12.57 11.86
CA GLY A 86 0.30 -13.37 11.80
C GLY A 86 0.48 -14.61 10.97
N PRO A 87 -0.58 -15.33 10.69
CA PRO A 87 -0.49 -16.49 9.83
C PRO A 87 -0.14 -16.09 8.41
N GLU A 88 0.36 -17.01 7.63
CA GLU A 88 0.72 -16.70 6.25
C GLU A 88 -0.50 -16.18 5.50
N PHE A 89 -0.39 -15.01 4.91
CA PHE A 89 -1.52 -14.33 4.30
C PHE A 89 -1.03 -13.31 3.29
N ASP A 90 -1.60 -13.34 2.09
CA ASP A 90 -1.31 -12.34 1.08
C ASP A 90 -2.44 -11.31 1.11
N PRO A 91 -2.19 -10.09 1.59
CA PRO A 91 -3.26 -9.09 1.74
C PRO A 91 -3.90 -8.65 0.43
N ARG A 92 -3.31 -9.04 -0.72
CA ARG A 92 -3.92 -8.71 -1.98
C ARG A 92 -5.02 -9.70 -2.36
N GLN A 93 -5.18 -10.79 -1.63
CA GLN A 93 -6.14 -11.78 -2.03
C GLN A 93 -7.47 -11.63 -1.33
N SER A 94 -8.54 -11.90 -2.05
CA SER A 94 -9.84 -11.90 -1.49
C SER A 94 -10.05 -13.19 -0.78
N ILE A 95 -10.55 -13.20 0.41
CA ILE A 95 -10.79 -14.38 1.17
C ILE A 95 -12.02 -15.10 0.68
N SER A 96 -13.07 -14.38 0.45
CA SER A 96 -14.33 -14.95 0.07
C SER A 96 -15.08 -14.02 -0.84
N ARG A 97 -15.60 -14.56 -1.96
CA ARG A 97 -16.34 -13.76 -2.81
C ARG A 97 -17.56 -13.29 -2.20
N GLU A 98 -18.24 -14.07 -1.46
CA GLU A 98 -19.43 -13.68 -0.82
C GLU A 98 -19.17 -12.60 0.18
N PHE A 99 -18.10 -12.70 0.93
CA PHE A 99 -17.76 -11.75 1.89
C PHE A 99 -17.45 -10.46 1.23
N SER A 100 -16.69 -10.47 0.17
CA SER A 100 -16.30 -9.29 -0.51
C SER A 100 -17.48 -8.56 -1.04
N SER A 101 -18.40 -9.24 -1.63
CA SER A 101 -19.53 -8.60 -2.21
C SER A 101 -20.40 -7.96 -1.19
N SER A 102 -20.62 -8.57 -0.09
CA SER A 102 -21.50 -8.00 0.91
C SER A 102 -20.91 -6.78 1.55
N ARG A 103 -19.60 -6.63 1.56
CA ARG A 103 -18.97 -5.49 2.18
C ARG A 103 -18.40 -4.53 1.19
N GLY A 104 -18.44 -4.81 -0.05
CA GLY A 104 -17.82 -3.97 -1.02
C GLY A 104 -16.32 -4.09 -1.06
N GLY A 105 -15.75 -4.96 -0.26
CA GLY A 105 -14.31 -5.06 -0.18
C GLY A 105 -13.69 -5.64 -1.42
N GLY A 106 -14.43 -6.42 -2.17
CA GLY A 106 -13.92 -6.98 -3.40
C GLY A 106 -13.53 -5.93 -4.41
N ALA A 107 -14.27 -4.87 -4.45
CA ALA A 107 -13.99 -3.78 -5.37
C ALA A 107 -12.65 -3.14 -5.04
N GLY A 108 -12.35 -2.95 -3.78
CA GLY A 108 -11.09 -2.36 -3.37
C GLY A 108 -9.91 -3.23 -3.74
N LEU A 109 -10.01 -4.54 -3.50
CA LEU A 109 -8.92 -5.44 -3.85
C LEU A 109 -8.77 -5.59 -5.36
N ASP A 110 -9.85 -5.48 -6.10
CA ASP A 110 -9.77 -5.47 -7.55
C ASP A 110 -8.99 -4.26 -8.04
N LEU A 111 -9.18 -3.11 -7.42
CA LEU A 111 -8.42 -1.93 -7.75
C LEU A 111 -6.94 -2.10 -7.42
N VAL A 112 -6.64 -2.74 -6.30
CA VAL A 112 -5.27 -3.01 -5.93
C VAL A 112 -4.60 -3.84 -7.02
N ARG A 113 -5.26 -4.87 -7.49
CA ARG A 113 -4.70 -5.72 -8.53
C ARG A 113 -4.59 -5.00 -9.86
N THR A 114 -5.51 -4.13 -10.16
CA THR A 114 -5.52 -3.37 -11.38
C THR A 114 -4.40 -2.33 -11.40
N TRP A 115 -4.18 -1.67 -10.28
CA TRP A 115 -3.27 -0.54 -10.21
C TRP A 115 -1.85 -0.89 -9.79
N SER A 116 -1.61 -2.15 -9.40
CA SER A 116 -0.29 -2.53 -8.92
C SER A 116 0.12 -3.89 -9.44
N ARG A 117 1.39 -4.17 -9.34
CA ARG A 117 1.90 -5.47 -9.73
C ARG A 117 2.68 -6.05 -8.57
N LEU A 118 2.47 -7.32 -8.31
CA LEU A 118 3.18 -7.98 -7.22
C LEU A 118 4.63 -8.15 -7.58
N LEU A 119 5.51 -7.74 -6.71
CA LEU A 119 6.93 -7.99 -6.85
C LEU A 119 7.35 -9.22 -6.04
N GLU A 120 6.91 -9.31 -4.81
CA GLU A 120 7.26 -10.42 -3.94
C GLU A 120 6.27 -10.62 -2.84
N HIS A 121 6.12 -11.84 -2.38
CA HIS A 121 5.39 -12.14 -1.15
C HIS A 121 6.16 -13.24 -0.44
N ASP A 122 6.64 -12.94 0.76
CA ASP A 122 7.40 -13.87 1.57
C ASP A 122 6.78 -14.04 2.94
N TYR A 123 6.93 -15.20 3.51
CA TYR A 123 6.50 -15.44 4.88
C TYR A 123 7.70 -16.00 5.64
N VAL A 124 8.25 -15.21 6.55
CA VAL A 124 9.46 -15.57 7.26
C VAL A 124 9.32 -15.22 8.72
N GLU A 125 9.55 -16.20 9.57
CA GLU A 125 9.54 -15.97 11.02
C GLU A 125 8.24 -15.38 11.51
N GLY A 126 7.15 -15.90 11.02
CA GLY A 126 5.83 -15.46 11.47
C GLY A 126 5.39 -14.13 10.93
N ARG A 127 6.07 -13.60 9.92
CA ARG A 127 5.71 -12.31 9.35
C ARG A 127 5.53 -12.42 7.85
N ASN A 128 4.50 -11.78 7.37
CA ASN A 128 4.25 -11.67 5.93
C ASN A 128 4.87 -10.39 5.42
N ARG A 129 5.57 -10.48 4.28
CA ARG A 129 6.13 -9.31 3.64
C ARG A 129 5.63 -9.31 2.20
N VAL A 130 4.93 -8.27 1.80
CA VAL A 130 4.46 -8.15 0.44
C VAL A 130 5.03 -6.87 -0.17
N ALA A 131 5.55 -6.96 -1.37
CA ALA A 131 6.08 -5.80 -2.08
C ALA A 131 5.34 -5.66 -3.41
N LEU A 132 4.90 -4.46 -3.69
CA LEU A 132 4.14 -4.12 -4.89
C LEU A 132 4.75 -2.93 -5.58
N ALA A 133 4.52 -2.82 -6.86
CA ALA A 133 4.90 -1.63 -7.63
C ALA A 133 3.65 -1.01 -8.24
N LEU A 134 3.53 0.31 -8.10
CA LEU A 134 2.43 1.05 -8.71
C LEU A 134 3.04 2.00 -9.74
N PRO A 135 2.66 1.89 -11.00
CA PRO A 135 3.10 2.85 -12.00
C PRO A 135 2.58 4.23 -11.65
N ILE A 136 3.35 5.25 -11.91
CA ILE A 136 2.96 6.60 -11.53
C ILE A 136 3.16 7.57 -12.67
N ALA A 137 2.44 8.70 -12.55
CA ALA A 137 2.69 9.88 -13.35
C ALA A 137 2.98 11.00 -12.40
N THR A 138 3.81 11.92 -12.78
CA THR A 138 4.11 13.06 -11.92
C THR A 138 3.25 14.23 -12.31
N ALA A 139 3.12 15.14 -11.41
CA ALA A 139 2.31 16.31 -11.66
C ALA A 139 2.83 17.15 -12.80
N SER A 140 4.10 17.11 -13.07
CA SER A 140 4.61 17.81 -14.15
C SER A 140 4.44 17.10 -15.42
N GLY A 141 4.01 16.10 -15.41
CA GLY A 141 3.78 15.39 -16.33
C GLY A 141 3.63 14.96 -17.38
N THR A 142 3.98 14.97 -17.96
CA THR A 142 3.90 14.62 -19.05
C THR A 142 4.10 13.48 -19.24
N ALA A 143 3.82 12.92 -18.97
CA ALA A 143 3.85 11.76 -19.20
C ALA A 143 4.20 11.33 -20.31
N ASP A 144 3.96 11.49 -20.84
CA ASP A 144 4.24 10.96 -21.92
C ASP A 144 4.99 10.29 -21.92
#